data_2bc29d569b12283904931b403c2f3b60
#
_entry.id   2bc29d569b12283904931b403c2f3b60
#
_cell.length_a   1.000
_cell.length_b   1.000
_cell.length_c   1.000
_cell.angle_alpha   90.00
_cell.angle_beta   90.00
_cell.angle_gamma   90.00
#
_symmetry.space_group_name_H-M   'P 1'
#
loop_
_entity.id
_entity.type
_entity.pdbx_description
1 polymer ?
#
loop_
_entity_poly.entity_id
_entity_poly.type
_entity_poly.pdbx_seq_one_letter_code
_entity_poly.pdbx_strand_id
1 'polypeptide(L)'
;MIVKGYPRLSETFIAQELHGLEARGFALDIQSMRAPYDPATHPIHEEIRAPVTYLPEYLWREPLRVFRGWRRARRMPGYRAARTRFRADWRRDRTPNRIRRFGQACVLAAELNPKTDLLYAHFLHTPASVTRYAAAMRDLPFAVSAHAKDIWTTPDWDISEKITDAAWLTTCTKAGAERLRTL
;
A
#
# COMPACT_ATOMS: atom_id res chain seq x y z
N MET A 1 -0.88 3.32 7.29
CA MET A 1 -1.67 2.17 6.77
C MET A 1 -2.04 2.42 5.31
N ILE A 2 -1.80 1.49 4.39
CA ILE A 2 -2.10 1.66 2.96
C ILE A 2 -3.18 0.67 2.55
N VAL A 3 -4.31 1.17 2.05
CA VAL A 3 -5.49 0.38 1.70
C VAL A 3 -5.97 0.67 0.28
N LYS A 4 -6.68 -0.27 -0.34
CA LYS A 4 -7.18 -0.12 -1.71
C LYS A 4 -8.28 0.94 -1.82
N GLY A 5 -9.12 1.03 -0.84
CA GLY A 5 -10.22 2.01 -0.70
C GLY A 5 -10.68 2.03 0.75
N TYR A 6 -11.07 3.19 1.27
CA TYR A 6 -11.52 3.34 2.65
C TYR A 6 -12.45 4.56 2.77
N PRO A 7 -13.53 4.48 3.58
CA PRO A 7 -14.05 3.28 4.24
C PRO A 7 -14.71 2.31 3.24
N ARG A 8 -14.79 1.01 3.59
CA ARG A 8 -15.47 0.00 2.77
C ARG A 8 -16.24 -0.98 3.64
N LEU A 9 -17.53 -1.12 3.35
CA LEU A 9 -18.42 -2.00 4.10
C LEU A 9 -17.99 -3.48 4.05
N SER A 10 -17.47 -3.94 2.91
CA SER A 10 -17.01 -5.32 2.71
C SER A 10 -15.66 -5.65 3.34
N GLU A 11 -14.96 -4.67 3.90
CA GLU A 11 -13.61 -4.83 4.46
C GLU A 11 -13.57 -4.42 5.95
N THR A 12 -14.60 -4.79 6.72
CA THR A 12 -14.72 -4.46 8.15
C THR A 12 -13.57 -4.99 9.00
N PHE A 13 -12.91 -6.08 8.56
CA PHE A 13 -11.72 -6.60 9.23
C PHE A 13 -10.55 -5.59 9.23
N ILE A 14 -10.43 -4.76 8.18
CA ILE A 14 -9.44 -3.66 8.15
C ILE A 14 -9.81 -2.60 9.19
N ALA A 15 -11.09 -2.23 9.28
CA ALA A 15 -11.56 -1.28 10.27
C ALA A 15 -11.35 -1.79 11.70
N GLN A 16 -11.60 -3.09 11.96
CA GLN A 16 -11.35 -3.72 13.25
C GLN A 16 -9.86 -3.69 13.62
N GLU A 17 -8.98 -3.96 12.66
CA GLU A 17 -7.52 -3.89 12.88
C GLU A 17 -7.07 -2.46 13.16
N LEU A 18 -7.54 -1.47 12.39
CA LEU A 18 -7.26 -0.05 12.61
C LEU A 18 -7.69 0.40 14.01
N HIS A 19 -8.95 0.12 14.37
CA HIS A 19 -9.48 0.45 15.69
C HIS A 19 -8.69 -0.24 16.82
N GLY A 20 -8.35 -1.53 16.63
CA GLY A 20 -7.56 -2.28 17.59
C GLY A 20 -6.13 -1.76 17.76
N LEU A 21 -5.51 -1.24 16.71
CA LEU A 21 -4.18 -0.62 16.75
C LEU A 21 -4.24 0.75 17.45
N GLU A 22 -5.23 1.59 17.14
CA GLU A 22 -5.44 2.86 17.84
C GLU A 22 -5.67 2.66 19.35
N ALA A 23 -6.49 1.67 19.73
CA ALA A 23 -6.75 1.34 21.11
C ALA A 23 -5.48 0.89 21.87
N ARG A 24 -4.46 0.43 21.17
CA ARG A 24 -3.13 0.08 21.69
C ARG A 24 -2.12 1.22 21.67
N GLY A 25 -2.54 2.42 21.27
CA GLY A 25 -1.72 3.63 21.26
C GLY A 25 -0.87 3.83 20.01
N PHE A 26 -1.11 3.08 18.93
CA PHE A 26 -0.44 3.35 17.66
C PHE A 26 -1.00 4.63 17.03
N ALA A 27 -0.11 5.52 16.59
CA ALA A 27 -0.47 6.65 15.75
C ALA A 27 -0.62 6.19 14.29
N LEU A 28 -1.79 6.32 13.72
CA LEU A 28 -2.12 5.82 12.40
C LEU A 28 -2.47 6.95 11.43
N ASP A 29 -1.97 6.84 10.20
CA ASP A 29 -2.41 7.60 9.04
C ASP A 29 -2.92 6.61 7.99
N ILE A 30 -4.16 6.79 7.50
CA ILE A 30 -4.76 5.94 6.47
C ILE A 30 -4.52 6.56 5.10
N GLN A 31 -3.79 5.83 4.24
CA GLN A 31 -3.53 6.20 2.86
C GLN A 31 -4.37 5.32 1.94
N SER A 32 -5.50 5.85 1.49
CA SER A 32 -6.42 5.13 0.61
C SER A 32 -6.08 5.38 -0.85
N MET A 33 -5.95 4.32 -1.65
CA MET A 33 -5.59 4.43 -3.07
C MET A 33 -6.72 5.00 -3.95
N ARG A 34 -7.92 5.11 -3.40
CA ARG A 34 -9.09 5.72 -4.03
C ARG A 34 -10.13 6.13 -3.00
N ALA A 35 -11.00 7.05 -3.36
CA ALA A 35 -12.20 7.36 -2.59
C ALA A 35 -13.17 6.15 -2.57
N PRO A 36 -14.01 6.00 -1.55
CA PRO A 36 -15.04 4.97 -1.50
C PRO A 36 -16.07 5.19 -2.61
N TYR A 37 -16.56 4.09 -3.18
CA TYR A 37 -17.69 4.13 -4.12
C TYR A 37 -19.02 3.89 -3.42
N ASP A 38 -18.97 3.20 -2.28
CA ASP A 38 -20.14 2.88 -1.49
C ASP A 38 -20.39 4.00 -0.47
N PRO A 39 -21.57 4.61 -0.45
CA PRO A 39 -21.91 5.62 0.55
C PRO A 39 -22.17 5.00 1.94
N ALA A 40 -22.43 3.71 2.02
CA ALA A 40 -22.70 3.02 3.29
C ALA A 40 -21.39 2.72 4.02
N THR A 41 -21.38 3.01 5.31
CA THR A 41 -20.28 2.71 6.24
C THR A 41 -20.75 1.84 7.38
N HIS A 42 -19.86 1.08 7.98
CA HIS A 42 -20.13 0.35 9.21
C HIS A 42 -19.86 1.27 10.42
N PRO A 43 -20.61 1.19 11.53
CA PRO A 43 -20.41 2.06 12.70
C PRO A 43 -18.96 2.13 13.21
N ILE A 44 -18.20 1.04 13.14
CA ILE A 44 -16.80 1.03 13.56
C ILE A 44 -15.93 2.07 12.83
N HIS A 45 -16.30 2.48 11.61
CA HIS A 45 -15.55 3.51 10.89
C HIS A 45 -15.66 4.89 11.55
N GLU A 46 -16.73 5.14 12.31
CA GLU A 46 -16.94 6.40 13.05
C GLU A 46 -16.10 6.46 14.34
N GLU A 47 -15.66 5.29 14.84
CA GLU A 47 -14.83 5.17 16.03
C GLU A 47 -13.33 5.38 15.71
N ILE A 48 -12.92 5.22 14.44
CA ILE A 48 -11.54 5.37 13.99
C ILE A 48 -11.22 6.85 13.80
N ARG A 49 -10.17 7.31 14.46
CA ARG A 49 -9.74 8.72 14.49
C ARG A 49 -8.61 9.03 13.51
N ALA A 50 -7.97 8.00 12.96
CA ALA A 50 -6.86 8.15 12.01
C ALA A 50 -7.26 9.01 10.82
N PRO A 51 -6.47 10.03 10.46
CA PRO A 51 -6.75 10.84 9.28
C PRO A 51 -6.66 10.00 8.01
N VAL A 52 -7.57 10.25 7.08
CA VAL A 52 -7.63 9.57 5.80
C VAL A 52 -7.16 10.50 4.68
N THR A 53 -6.16 10.06 3.93
CA THR A 53 -5.68 10.75 2.73
C THR A 53 -5.96 9.87 1.51
N TYR A 54 -6.56 10.46 0.47
CA TYR A 54 -6.83 9.74 -0.78
C TYR A 54 -5.74 10.03 -1.80
N LEU A 55 -5.10 8.97 -2.31
CA LEU A 55 -4.15 9.06 -3.42
C LEU A 55 -4.89 9.23 -4.75
N PRO A 56 -4.26 9.79 -5.79
CA PRO A 56 -4.85 9.85 -7.12
C PRO A 56 -5.20 8.44 -7.62
N GLU A 57 -6.49 8.12 -7.75
CA GLU A 57 -6.91 6.82 -8.26
C GLU A 57 -6.39 6.61 -9.69
N TYR A 58 -6.50 7.65 -10.51
CA TYR A 58 -5.93 7.73 -11.85
C TYR A 58 -5.00 8.94 -11.94
N LEU A 59 -3.79 8.75 -12.47
CA LEU A 59 -2.76 9.79 -12.49
C LEU A 59 -3.18 11.04 -13.26
N TRP A 60 -4.00 10.88 -14.29
CA TRP A 60 -4.48 12.01 -15.13
C TRP A 60 -5.54 12.88 -14.47
N ARG A 61 -6.18 12.41 -13.38
CA ARG A 61 -7.16 13.24 -12.64
C ARG A 61 -6.51 14.33 -11.80
N GLU A 62 -5.27 14.10 -11.36
CA GLU A 62 -4.51 15.03 -10.53
C GLU A 62 -3.07 15.22 -11.06
N PRO A 63 -2.90 15.65 -12.32
CA PRO A 63 -1.59 15.64 -12.98
C PRO A 63 -0.55 16.51 -12.28
N LEU A 64 -0.95 17.65 -11.73
CA LEU A 64 -0.05 18.54 -11.00
C LEU A 64 0.42 17.93 -9.67
N ARG A 65 -0.47 17.23 -8.95
CA ARG A 65 -0.11 16.52 -7.70
C ARG A 65 0.86 15.39 -7.98
N VAL A 66 0.57 14.60 -9.03
CA VAL A 66 1.45 13.51 -9.48
C VAL A 66 2.81 14.04 -9.90
N PHE A 67 2.87 15.13 -10.67
CA PHE A 67 4.12 15.73 -11.08
C PHE A 67 4.93 16.26 -9.89
N ARG A 68 4.27 16.95 -8.94
CA ARG A 68 4.92 17.43 -7.70
C ARG A 68 5.44 16.27 -6.86
N GLY A 69 4.62 15.22 -6.72
CA GLY A 69 5.00 13.99 -6.02
C GLY A 69 6.24 13.34 -6.64
N TRP A 70 6.23 13.12 -7.95
CA TRP A 70 7.38 12.59 -8.67
C TRP A 70 8.63 13.47 -8.56
N ARG A 71 8.49 14.81 -8.68
CA ARG A 71 9.61 15.74 -8.55
C ARG A 71 10.25 15.69 -7.16
N ARG A 72 9.43 15.56 -6.09
CA ARG A 72 9.92 15.37 -4.71
C ARG A 72 10.59 14.01 -4.55
N ALA A 73 9.90 12.94 -4.97
CA ALA A 73 10.39 11.58 -4.86
C ALA A 73 11.76 11.39 -5.53
N ARG A 74 12.00 12.00 -6.70
CA ARG A 74 13.31 11.95 -7.40
C ARG A 74 14.49 12.48 -6.60
N ARG A 75 14.26 13.27 -5.58
CA ARG A 75 15.28 13.84 -4.70
C ARG A 75 15.53 12.99 -3.46
N MET A 76 14.70 11.98 -3.23
CA MET A 76 14.85 11.06 -2.10
C MET A 76 16.01 10.09 -2.33
N PRO A 77 16.76 9.73 -1.28
CA PRO A 77 17.94 8.85 -1.41
C PRO A 77 17.58 7.50 -2.03
N GLY A 78 16.47 6.91 -1.66
CA GLY A 78 16.02 5.59 -2.14
C GLY A 78 15.30 5.59 -3.50
N TYR A 79 15.13 6.74 -4.17
CA TYR A 79 14.40 6.79 -5.45
C TYR A 79 15.03 5.90 -6.53
N ARG A 80 16.35 5.81 -6.58
CA ARG A 80 17.06 4.96 -7.57
C ARG A 80 16.70 3.48 -7.37
N ALA A 81 16.68 3.01 -6.13
CA ALA A 81 16.29 1.64 -5.77
C ALA A 81 14.83 1.37 -6.14
N ALA A 82 13.90 2.26 -5.77
CA ALA A 82 12.49 2.15 -6.15
C ALA A 82 12.28 2.10 -7.67
N ARG A 83 13.01 2.93 -8.43
CA ARG A 83 12.94 2.94 -9.90
C ARG A 83 13.52 1.66 -10.52
N THR A 84 14.55 1.08 -9.92
CA THR A 84 15.11 -0.22 -10.37
C THR A 84 14.10 -1.33 -10.15
N ARG A 85 13.47 -1.41 -8.96
CA ARG A 85 12.36 -2.35 -8.69
C ARG A 85 11.20 -2.17 -9.68
N PHE A 86 10.73 -0.96 -9.87
CA PHE A 86 9.68 -0.64 -10.84
C PHE A 86 10.04 -1.11 -12.26
N ARG A 87 11.27 -0.90 -12.72
CA ARG A 87 11.71 -1.31 -14.06
C ARG A 87 11.77 -2.84 -14.21
N ALA A 88 12.19 -3.54 -13.17
CA ALA A 88 12.17 -5.01 -13.13
C ALA A 88 10.72 -5.52 -13.23
N ASP A 89 9.84 -4.98 -12.43
CA ASP A 89 8.42 -5.32 -12.43
C ASP A 89 7.76 -4.98 -13.79
N TRP A 90 8.09 -3.80 -14.36
CA TRP A 90 7.58 -3.38 -15.66
C TRP A 90 7.99 -4.29 -16.82
N ARG A 91 9.16 -4.89 -16.77
CA ARG A 91 9.59 -5.86 -17.80
C ARG A 91 8.73 -7.12 -17.79
N ARG A 92 8.20 -7.51 -16.64
CA ARG A 92 7.35 -8.70 -16.44
C ARG A 92 5.85 -8.39 -16.60
N ASP A 93 5.43 -7.19 -16.24
CA ASP A 93 4.02 -6.73 -16.27
C ASP A 93 3.94 -5.35 -16.93
N ARG A 94 3.86 -5.32 -18.26
CA ARG A 94 3.80 -4.10 -19.10
C ARG A 94 2.38 -3.51 -19.17
N THR A 95 1.73 -3.32 -18.02
CA THR A 95 0.38 -2.77 -17.98
C THR A 95 0.36 -1.31 -17.52
N PRO A 96 -0.62 -0.50 -17.96
CA PRO A 96 -0.83 0.85 -17.44
C PRO A 96 -0.99 0.88 -15.91
N ASN A 97 -1.51 -0.21 -15.33
CA ASN A 97 -1.64 -0.34 -13.89
C ASN A 97 -0.29 -0.32 -13.16
N ARG A 98 0.76 -0.88 -13.75
CA ARG A 98 2.10 -0.85 -13.13
C ARG A 98 2.66 0.58 -13.09
N ILE A 99 2.46 1.36 -14.15
CA ILE A 99 2.82 2.79 -14.19
C ILE A 99 2.03 3.56 -13.14
N ARG A 100 0.71 3.31 -13.05
CA ARG A 100 -0.15 3.94 -12.04
C ARG A 100 0.36 3.68 -10.62
N ARG A 101 0.71 2.43 -10.28
CA ARG A 101 1.26 2.06 -8.97
C ARG A 101 2.53 2.87 -8.65
N PHE A 102 3.43 3.03 -9.61
CA PHE A 102 4.65 3.80 -9.40
C PHE A 102 4.36 5.30 -9.22
N GLY A 103 3.44 5.87 -10.01
CA GLY A 103 2.99 7.25 -9.84
C GLY A 103 2.34 7.49 -8.48
N GLN A 104 1.43 6.59 -8.03
CA GLN A 104 0.84 6.64 -6.70
C GLN A 104 1.90 6.53 -5.59
N ALA A 105 2.91 5.68 -5.77
CA ALA A 105 4.03 5.56 -4.83
C ALA A 105 4.86 6.84 -4.72
N CYS A 106 5.06 7.57 -5.83
CA CYS A 106 5.72 8.86 -5.81
C CYS A 106 4.94 9.91 -5.00
N VAL A 107 3.60 9.93 -5.16
CA VAL A 107 2.72 10.82 -4.39
C VAL A 107 2.75 10.43 -2.92
N LEU A 108 2.53 9.15 -2.61
CA LEU A 108 2.59 8.62 -1.26
C LEU A 108 3.91 8.99 -0.56
N ALA A 109 5.05 8.67 -1.17
CA ALA A 109 6.37 8.97 -0.59
C ALA A 109 6.57 10.46 -0.33
N ALA A 110 6.04 11.34 -1.20
CA ALA A 110 6.17 12.78 -1.08
C ALA A 110 5.26 13.42 -0.03
N GLU A 111 4.13 12.77 0.29
CA GLU A 111 3.09 13.30 1.18
C GLU A 111 3.02 12.58 2.54
N LEU A 112 3.78 11.49 2.72
CA LEU A 112 3.90 10.82 4.01
C LEU A 112 4.31 11.77 5.12
N ASN A 113 3.69 11.59 6.28
CA ASN A 113 4.11 12.25 7.52
C ASN A 113 5.62 12.00 7.75
N PRO A 114 6.42 13.04 8.04
CA PRO A 114 7.84 12.86 8.35
C PRO A 114 8.13 11.92 9.52
N LYS A 115 7.18 11.76 10.44
CA LYS A 115 7.28 10.88 11.62
C LYS A 115 6.83 9.45 11.35
N THR A 116 6.56 9.08 10.09
CA THR A 116 6.20 7.70 9.75
C THR A 116 7.40 6.78 9.92
N ASP A 117 7.24 5.73 10.74
CA ASP A 117 8.27 4.74 11.03
C ASP A 117 8.09 3.45 10.21
N LEU A 118 6.85 3.11 9.83
CA LEU A 118 6.51 1.89 9.14
C LEU A 118 5.37 2.12 8.14
N LEU A 119 5.46 1.52 6.98
CA LEU A 119 4.36 1.42 6.03
C LEU A 119 3.73 0.03 6.13
N TYR A 120 2.40 -0.03 6.31
CA TYR A 120 1.69 -1.30 6.42
C TYR A 120 0.57 -1.37 5.39
N ALA A 121 0.66 -2.32 4.47
CA ALA A 121 -0.30 -2.48 3.38
C ALA A 121 -1.27 -3.64 3.62
N HIS A 122 -2.55 -3.41 3.38
CA HIS A 122 -3.50 -4.49 3.18
C HIS A 122 -3.54 -4.89 1.72
N PHE A 123 -3.44 -6.21 1.47
CA PHE A 123 -3.37 -6.88 0.17
C PHE A 123 -2.01 -6.84 -0.53
N LEU A 124 -1.56 -8.03 -0.95
CA LEU A 124 -0.30 -8.25 -1.67
C LEU A 124 -0.24 -7.65 -3.08
N HIS A 125 -1.39 -7.42 -3.73
CA HIS A 125 -1.39 -6.92 -5.10
C HIS A 125 -1.04 -5.42 -5.19
N THR A 126 -1.99 -4.55 -5.51
CA THR A 126 -1.74 -3.13 -5.80
C THR A 126 -1.26 -2.33 -4.57
N PRO A 127 -1.89 -2.45 -3.38
CA PRO A 127 -1.43 -1.72 -2.19
C PRO A 127 0.01 -2.06 -1.82
N ALA A 128 0.37 -3.34 -1.77
CA ALA A 128 1.75 -3.73 -1.45
C ALA A 128 2.76 -3.26 -2.51
N SER A 129 2.40 -3.23 -3.80
CA SER A 129 3.31 -2.68 -4.82
C SER A 129 3.57 -1.18 -4.64
N VAL A 130 2.53 -0.39 -4.35
CA VAL A 130 2.65 1.05 -4.07
C VAL A 130 3.48 1.27 -2.81
N THR A 131 3.20 0.51 -1.76
CA THR A 131 3.92 0.55 -0.49
C THR A 131 5.40 0.21 -0.66
N ARG A 132 5.72 -0.89 -1.36
CA ARG A 132 7.09 -1.33 -1.64
C ARG A 132 7.93 -0.24 -2.32
N TYR A 133 7.36 0.43 -3.34
CA TYR A 133 8.07 1.51 -4.02
C TYR A 133 8.21 2.76 -3.14
N ALA A 134 7.17 3.15 -2.40
CA ALA A 134 7.22 4.30 -1.52
C ALA A 134 8.17 4.09 -0.34
N ALA A 135 8.15 2.91 0.27
CA ALA A 135 9.05 2.49 1.33
C ALA A 135 10.51 2.58 0.88
N ALA A 136 10.80 2.04 -0.32
CA ALA A 136 12.13 2.15 -0.90
C ALA A 136 12.56 3.61 -1.13
N MET A 137 11.65 4.50 -1.61
CA MET A 137 11.96 5.91 -1.81
C MET A 137 12.32 6.63 -0.50
N ARG A 138 11.61 6.29 0.58
CA ARG A 138 11.73 6.91 1.91
C ARG A 138 12.74 6.23 2.82
N ASP A 139 13.32 5.11 2.39
CA ASP A 139 14.18 4.26 3.20
C ASP A 139 13.49 3.82 4.50
N LEU A 140 12.23 3.38 4.39
CA LEU A 140 11.40 2.91 5.49
C LEU A 140 11.13 1.42 5.37
N PRO A 141 11.00 0.71 6.49
CA PRO A 141 10.48 -0.65 6.48
C PRO A 141 9.01 -0.67 6.06
N PHE A 142 8.59 -1.78 5.48
CA PHE A 142 7.17 -2.01 5.24
C PHE A 142 6.76 -3.43 5.58
N ALA A 143 5.48 -3.60 5.87
CA ALA A 143 4.85 -4.87 6.14
C ALA A 143 3.57 -5.04 5.34
N VAL A 144 3.09 -6.27 5.21
CA VAL A 144 1.89 -6.57 4.43
C VAL A 144 0.97 -7.54 5.17
N SER A 145 -0.33 -7.21 5.20
CA SER A 145 -1.39 -8.16 5.53
C SER A 145 -1.94 -8.77 4.24
N ALA A 146 -1.69 -10.06 4.07
CA ALA A 146 -2.09 -10.82 2.89
C ALA A 146 -3.43 -11.54 3.12
N HIS A 147 -4.30 -11.48 2.12
CA HIS A 147 -5.63 -12.08 2.19
C HIS A 147 -5.83 -13.12 1.08
N ALA A 148 -6.79 -14.04 1.24
CA ALA A 148 -6.95 -15.20 0.37
C ALA A 148 -6.89 -14.86 -1.13
N LYS A 149 -7.65 -13.88 -1.58
CA LYS A 149 -7.71 -13.54 -3.02
C LYS A 149 -6.35 -13.14 -3.58
N ASP A 150 -5.62 -12.27 -2.91
CA ASP A 150 -4.35 -11.74 -3.42
C ASP A 150 -3.20 -12.74 -3.31
N ILE A 151 -3.25 -13.68 -2.35
CA ILE A 151 -2.29 -14.78 -2.25
C ILE A 151 -2.41 -15.72 -3.48
N TRP A 152 -3.63 -16.00 -3.93
CA TRP A 152 -3.88 -16.98 -4.99
C TRP A 152 -3.97 -16.39 -6.40
N THR A 153 -4.13 -15.07 -6.53
CA THR A 153 -4.30 -14.42 -7.85
C THR A 153 -3.15 -13.49 -8.25
N THR A 154 -2.24 -13.16 -7.33
CA THR A 154 -1.04 -12.39 -7.67
C THR A 154 0.02 -13.34 -8.22
N PRO A 155 0.74 -12.99 -9.29
CA PRO A 155 1.81 -13.81 -9.84
C PRO A 155 2.91 -14.10 -8.79
N ASP A 156 3.43 -15.32 -8.78
CA ASP A 156 4.42 -15.79 -7.82
C ASP A 156 5.65 -14.89 -7.73
N TRP A 157 6.17 -14.45 -8.86
CA TRP A 157 7.31 -13.54 -8.88
C TRP A 157 7.03 -12.21 -8.17
N ASP A 158 5.80 -11.68 -8.28
CA ASP A 158 5.41 -10.41 -7.64
C ASP A 158 5.24 -10.59 -6.13
N ILE A 159 4.77 -11.77 -5.70
CA ILE A 159 4.68 -12.13 -4.27
C ILE A 159 6.08 -12.32 -3.68
N SER A 160 6.92 -13.16 -4.31
CA SER A 160 8.28 -13.47 -3.83
C SER A 160 9.12 -12.22 -3.62
N GLU A 161 9.06 -11.27 -4.56
CA GLU A 161 9.79 -10.01 -4.44
C GLU A 161 9.28 -9.12 -3.31
N LYS A 162 7.98 -9.17 -3.02
CA LYS A 162 7.40 -8.43 -1.88
C LYS A 162 7.75 -9.08 -0.55
N ILE A 163 7.74 -10.42 -0.48
CA ILE A 163 8.17 -11.16 0.71
C ILE A 163 9.64 -10.83 1.02
N THR A 164 10.49 -10.85 0.00
CA THR A 164 11.93 -10.54 0.14
C THR A 164 12.19 -9.12 0.65
N ASP A 165 11.42 -8.15 0.18
CA ASP A 165 11.61 -6.74 0.52
C ASP A 165 10.87 -6.31 1.81
N ALA A 166 9.85 -7.05 2.26
CA ALA A 166 9.05 -6.70 3.44
C ALA A 166 9.79 -7.05 4.73
N ALA A 167 9.61 -6.24 5.76
CA ALA A 167 10.11 -6.53 7.09
C ALA A 167 9.40 -7.75 7.71
N TRP A 168 8.09 -7.88 7.47
CA TRP A 168 7.27 -9.03 7.83
C TRP A 168 5.98 -9.05 7.00
N LEU A 169 5.33 -10.21 7.03
CA LEU A 169 4.06 -10.46 6.36
C LEU A 169 3.16 -11.29 7.26
N THR A 170 1.87 -10.97 7.27
CA THR A 170 0.85 -11.71 7.99
C THR A 170 -0.26 -12.18 7.07
N THR A 171 -0.96 -13.23 7.47
CA THR A 171 -2.17 -13.73 6.81
C THR A 171 -3.09 -14.42 7.80
N CYS A 172 -4.39 -14.44 7.50
CA CYS A 172 -5.41 -14.95 8.41
C CYS A 172 -5.61 -16.46 8.39
N THR A 173 -4.94 -17.21 7.48
CA THR A 173 -5.15 -18.65 7.35
C THR A 173 -3.84 -19.44 7.30
N LYS A 174 -3.87 -20.68 7.86
CA LYS A 174 -2.73 -21.59 7.79
C LYS A 174 -2.36 -21.93 6.34
N ALA A 175 -3.36 -22.22 5.50
CA ALA A 175 -3.14 -22.50 4.07
C ALA A 175 -2.47 -21.33 3.34
N GLY A 176 -2.89 -20.09 3.61
CA GLY A 176 -2.23 -18.90 3.08
C GLY A 176 -0.78 -18.78 3.54
N ALA A 177 -0.52 -19.02 4.83
CA ALA A 177 0.83 -18.98 5.39
C ALA A 177 1.74 -20.07 4.77
N GLU A 178 1.23 -21.28 4.60
CA GLU A 178 1.94 -22.37 3.94
C GLU A 178 2.30 -22.01 2.51
N ARG A 179 1.33 -21.52 1.72
CA ARG A 179 1.55 -21.04 0.36
C ARG A 179 2.64 -19.97 0.27
N LEU A 180 2.59 -18.97 1.15
CA LEU A 180 3.56 -17.88 1.15
C LEU A 180 4.97 -18.33 1.53
N ARG A 181 5.11 -19.38 2.34
CA ARG A 181 6.42 -19.97 2.68
C ARG A 181 7.06 -20.76 1.53
N THR A 182 6.28 -21.16 0.53
CA THR A 182 6.78 -21.89 -0.65
C THR A 182 7.29 -21.00 -1.76
N LEU A 183 7.15 -19.68 -1.60
CA LEU A 183 7.55 -18.65 -2.55
C LEU A 183 8.83 -17.92 -2.12
#